data_6739e1671f269caa65a82092ade7c998
#
_entry.id   6739e1671f269caa65a82092ade7c998
#
_cell.length_a   1.000
_cell.length_b   1.000
_cell.length_c   1.000
_cell.angle_alpha   90.00
_cell.angle_beta   90.00
_cell.angle_gamma   90.00
#
_symmetry.space_group_name_H-M   'P 1'
#
loop_
_entity.id
_entity.type
_entity.pdbx_description
1 polymer ?
#
loop_
_entity_poly.entity_id
_entity_poly.type
_entity_poly.pdbx_seq_one_letter_code
_entity_poly.pdbx_strand_id
1 'polypeptide(L)'
;MNGAQALINTLVDGGVDVCFANPGTSEMHFVAALDTVPRMRGVLALFEGVATGAADGYARMADRPAAVLLHLGPGLGNGLANLHNARRAGVPMVVIVGDHATYHKKYDAPLESDIDALAGTVSGWVRRTGAADHVGADAAAAIAASIVDQQISTLILPADASWSDGGVPATVPVREAIVAGTENVGPVADVLRSGEPTMLLIGGDATREPGLAAAARIAQATGARWLCETFPTRLQRGAGIPAVERLAYFAEAAMAQLDGTKHLVLAGAKSPVSFFAYPGKPSDLVPTDCTVHTLAGFSSAADALTALAHELAPGTVAPVAAASRPQLPTGALTAGSAAEVISALLPERAIVVDESNTSSMPLVQATAGAPAHDWLTLTGGAIG
;
A
#
# COMPACT_ATOMS: atom_id res chain seq x y z
N MET A 1 -21.61 -8.96 -26.17
CA MET A 1 -20.20 -9.23 -26.02
C MET A 1 -20.01 -10.41 -25.08
N ASN A 2 -18.83 -11.04 -25.06
CA ASN A 2 -18.56 -12.09 -24.09
C ASN A 2 -18.22 -11.53 -22.70
N GLY A 3 -18.13 -12.42 -21.69
CA GLY A 3 -17.83 -11.99 -20.31
C GLY A 3 -16.48 -11.31 -20.15
N ALA A 4 -15.44 -11.76 -20.87
CA ALA A 4 -14.12 -11.12 -20.81
C ALA A 4 -14.12 -9.69 -21.32
N GLN A 5 -14.84 -9.42 -22.41
CA GLN A 5 -15.01 -8.06 -22.94
C GLN A 5 -15.79 -7.17 -21.96
N ALA A 6 -16.85 -7.72 -21.34
CA ALA A 6 -17.62 -7.00 -20.32
C ALA A 6 -16.74 -6.65 -19.10
N LEU A 7 -15.90 -7.59 -18.65
CA LEU A 7 -14.95 -7.38 -17.57
C LEU A 7 -13.99 -6.22 -17.88
N ILE A 8 -13.28 -6.28 -19.01
CA ILE A 8 -12.28 -5.27 -19.35
C ILE A 8 -12.91 -3.89 -19.53
N ASN A 9 -14.06 -3.80 -20.18
CA ASN A 9 -14.78 -2.51 -20.31
C ASN A 9 -15.16 -1.95 -18.94
N THR A 10 -15.69 -2.79 -18.04
CA THR A 10 -16.03 -2.37 -16.67
C THR A 10 -14.81 -1.89 -15.90
N LEU A 11 -13.66 -2.61 -16.00
CA LEU A 11 -12.41 -2.21 -15.36
C LEU A 11 -11.97 -0.82 -15.83
N VAL A 12 -11.91 -0.62 -17.14
CA VAL A 12 -11.45 0.66 -17.73
C VAL A 12 -12.39 1.81 -17.42
N ASP A 13 -13.68 1.60 -17.51
CA ASP A 13 -14.71 2.61 -17.18
C ASP A 13 -14.71 2.93 -15.67
N GLY A 14 -14.28 1.97 -14.84
CA GLY A 14 -14.03 2.13 -13.40
C GLY A 14 -12.67 2.71 -13.03
N GLY A 15 -11.84 3.12 -14.00
CA GLY A 15 -10.54 3.75 -13.76
C GLY A 15 -9.37 2.77 -13.59
N VAL A 16 -9.57 1.47 -13.85
CA VAL A 16 -8.52 0.44 -13.85
C VAL A 16 -8.08 0.20 -15.29
N ASP A 17 -7.03 0.89 -15.73
CA ASP A 17 -6.59 0.94 -17.13
C ASP A 17 -5.26 0.22 -17.40
N VAL A 18 -4.71 -0.47 -16.40
CA VAL A 18 -3.52 -1.32 -16.53
C VAL A 18 -3.77 -2.68 -15.90
N CYS A 19 -3.33 -3.74 -16.59
CA CYS A 19 -3.36 -5.11 -16.12
C CYS A 19 -1.97 -5.73 -16.25
N PHE A 20 -1.39 -6.15 -15.12
CA PHE A 20 -0.17 -6.95 -15.09
C PHE A 20 -0.56 -8.43 -15.14
N ALA A 21 0.01 -9.20 -16.06
CA ALA A 21 -0.50 -10.53 -16.35
C ALA A 21 0.60 -11.57 -16.52
N ASN A 22 0.36 -12.77 -15.98
CA ASN A 22 0.99 -14.01 -16.40
C ASN A 22 -0.13 -15.01 -16.70
N PRO A 23 -0.70 -14.98 -17.92
CA PRO A 23 -1.89 -15.75 -18.26
C PRO A 23 -1.54 -17.17 -18.75
N GLY A 24 -2.50 -18.07 -18.59
CA GLY A 24 -2.50 -19.38 -19.22
C GLY A 24 -3.74 -19.60 -20.10
N THR A 25 -4.08 -20.87 -20.35
CA THR A 25 -5.17 -21.24 -21.28
C THR A 25 -6.56 -20.83 -20.80
N SER A 26 -6.80 -20.77 -19.51
CA SER A 26 -8.10 -20.35 -18.95
C SER A 26 -8.37 -18.86 -19.15
N GLU A 27 -7.34 -18.06 -19.32
CA GLU A 27 -7.40 -16.61 -19.47
C GLU A 27 -7.32 -16.12 -20.92
N MET A 28 -7.28 -17.03 -21.92
CA MET A 28 -7.12 -16.67 -23.34
C MET A 28 -8.21 -15.72 -23.85
N HIS A 29 -9.43 -15.83 -23.35
CA HIS A 29 -10.52 -14.93 -23.74
C HIS A 29 -10.35 -13.53 -23.18
N PHE A 30 -9.77 -13.39 -21.98
CA PHE A 30 -9.36 -12.10 -21.44
C PHE A 30 -8.23 -11.50 -22.28
N VAL A 31 -7.21 -12.28 -22.61
CA VAL A 31 -6.09 -11.81 -23.44
C VAL A 31 -6.57 -11.37 -24.83
N ALA A 32 -7.43 -12.15 -25.47
CA ALA A 32 -8.04 -11.78 -26.75
C ALA A 32 -8.90 -10.51 -26.67
N ALA A 33 -9.58 -10.30 -25.55
CA ALA A 33 -10.40 -9.11 -25.35
C ALA A 33 -9.55 -7.82 -25.20
N LEU A 34 -8.27 -7.89 -24.81
CA LEU A 34 -7.37 -6.74 -24.78
C LEU A 34 -7.22 -6.08 -26.16
N ASP A 35 -7.24 -6.87 -27.23
CA ASP A 35 -7.15 -6.36 -28.62
C ASP A 35 -8.36 -5.50 -28.99
N THR A 36 -9.51 -5.75 -28.36
CA THR A 36 -10.77 -5.03 -28.64
C THR A 36 -10.99 -3.83 -27.73
N VAL A 37 -10.22 -3.70 -26.64
CA VAL A 37 -10.33 -2.60 -25.66
C VAL A 37 -8.96 -1.94 -25.45
N PRO A 38 -8.50 -1.13 -26.43
CA PRO A 38 -7.13 -0.56 -26.42
C PRO A 38 -6.88 0.44 -25.27
N ARG A 39 -7.90 0.82 -24.52
CA ARG A 39 -7.77 1.63 -23.30
C ARG A 39 -7.17 0.84 -22.13
N MET A 40 -7.21 -0.49 -22.14
CA MET A 40 -6.56 -1.35 -21.15
C MET A 40 -5.14 -1.64 -21.61
N ARG A 41 -4.17 -1.21 -20.83
CA ARG A 41 -2.76 -1.54 -21.06
C ARG A 41 -2.43 -2.90 -20.43
N GLY A 42 -2.25 -3.92 -21.24
CA GLY A 42 -1.71 -5.21 -20.80
C GLY A 42 -0.19 -5.17 -20.66
N VAL A 43 0.34 -5.62 -19.53
CA VAL A 43 1.78 -5.74 -19.26
C VAL A 43 2.09 -7.19 -18.92
N LEU A 44 2.80 -7.89 -19.81
CA LEU A 44 3.22 -9.27 -19.57
C LEU A 44 4.34 -9.31 -18.55
N ALA A 45 4.17 -10.10 -17.52
CA ALA A 45 5.22 -10.50 -16.58
C ALA A 45 5.60 -11.97 -16.81
N LEU A 46 6.88 -12.30 -16.61
CA LEU A 46 7.36 -13.68 -16.80
C LEU A 46 7.21 -14.56 -15.55
N PHE A 47 6.72 -13.99 -14.45
CA PHE A 47 6.45 -14.65 -13.18
C PHE A 47 5.34 -13.88 -12.44
N GLU A 48 4.44 -14.60 -11.79
CA GLU A 48 3.27 -14.02 -11.15
C GLU A 48 3.62 -13.12 -9.96
N GLY A 49 4.70 -13.45 -9.23
CA GLY A 49 5.24 -12.59 -8.19
C GLY A 49 5.64 -11.21 -8.74
N VAL A 50 6.21 -11.15 -9.96
CA VAL A 50 6.52 -9.88 -10.63
C VAL A 50 5.24 -9.15 -11.02
N ALA A 51 4.21 -9.87 -11.53
CA ALA A 51 2.93 -9.25 -11.89
C ALA A 51 2.26 -8.59 -10.68
N THR A 52 2.20 -9.31 -9.55
CA THR A 52 1.59 -8.81 -8.31
C THR A 52 2.40 -7.69 -7.66
N GLY A 53 3.74 -7.80 -7.66
CA GLY A 53 4.63 -6.73 -7.16
C GLY A 53 4.58 -5.46 -8.03
N ALA A 54 4.49 -5.61 -9.35
CA ALA A 54 4.33 -4.46 -10.26
C ALA A 54 2.99 -3.74 -10.05
N ALA A 55 1.91 -4.50 -9.84
CA ALA A 55 0.60 -3.94 -9.53
C ALA A 55 0.59 -3.21 -8.17
N ASP A 56 1.26 -3.77 -7.15
CA ASP A 56 1.45 -3.14 -5.85
C ASP A 56 2.19 -1.79 -6.00
N GLY A 57 3.36 -1.79 -6.62
CA GLY A 57 4.14 -0.57 -6.85
C GLY A 57 3.39 0.47 -7.69
N TYR A 58 2.67 0.03 -8.73
CA TYR A 58 1.83 0.92 -9.55
C TYR A 58 0.75 1.61 -8.71
N ALA A 59 0.00 0.84 -7.92
CA ALA A 59 -1.11 1.40 -7.15
C ALA A 59 -0.63 2.36 -6.05
N ARG A 60 0.50 2.08 -5.40
CA ARG A 60 1.13 3.01 -4.44
C ARG A 60 1.52 4.34 -5.07
N MET A 61 1.97 4.33 -6.33
CA MET A 61 2.44 5.53 -7.01
C MET A 61 1.36 6.27 -7.78
N ALA A 62 0.40 5.54 -8.37
CA ALA A 62 -0.66 6.12 -9.19
C ALA A 62 -1.91 6.52 -8.40
N ASP A 63 -2.02 6.12 -7.13
CA ASP A 63 -3.18 6.35 -6.24
C ASP A 63 -4.49 5.82 -6.81
N ARG A 64 -4.41 4.70 -7.54
CA ARG A 64 -5.55 4.02 -8.15
C ARG A 64 -5.24 2.53 -8.34
N PRO A 65 -6.26 1.66 -8.34
CA PRO A 65 -6.03 0.23 -8.47
C PRO A 65 -5.45 -0.15 -9.83
N ALA A 66 -4.58 -1.18 -9.82
CA ALA A 66 -4.23 -1.95 -11.01
C ALA A 66 -5.01 -3.27 -11.04
N ALA A 67 -5.18 -3.84 -12.23
CA ALA A 67 -5.61 -5.22 -12.36
C ALA A 67 -4.40 -6.17 -12.42
N VAL A 68 -4.58 -7.39 -11.92
CA VAL A 68 -3.63 -8.50 -12.08
C VAL A 68 -4.39 -9.68 -12.65
N LEU A 69 -3.84 -10.37 -13.65
CA LEU A 69 -4.41 -11.59 -14.24
C LEU A 69 -3.49 -12.78 -13.97
N LEU A 70 -4.02 -13.79 -13.28
CA LEU A 70 -3.27 -14.97 -12.82
C LEU A 70 -3.92 -16.27 -13.29
N HIS A 71 -3.07 -17.27 -13.56
CA HIS A 71 -3.50 -18.56 -14.07
C HIS A 71 -3.84 -19.54 -12.94
N LEU A 72 -5.12 -19.71 -12.66
CA LEU A 72 -5.70 -20.64 -11.68
C LEU A 72 -5.03 -20.55 -10.29
N GLY A 73 -5.16 -21.59 -9.48
CA GLY A 73 -4.56 -21.67 -8.15
C GLY A 73 -3.03 -21.62 -8.15
N PRO A 74 -2.32 -22.34 -9.02
CA PRO A 74 -0.87 -22.24 -9.09
C PRO A 74 -0.36 -20.83 -9.38
N GLY A 75 -1.00 -20.10 -10.32
CA GLY A 75 -0.64 -18.72 -10.60
C GLY A 75 -0.91 -17.77 -9.42
N LEU A 76 -2.06 -17.95 -8.75
CA LEU A 76 -2.33 -17.20 -7.52
C LEU A 76 -1.31 -17.55 -6.42
N GLY A 77 -0.98 -18.83 -6.26
CA GLY A 77 0.01 -19.31 -5.31
C GLY A 77 1.38 -18.65 -5.49
N ASN A 78 1.86 -18.53 -6.74
CA ASN A 78 3.11 -17.85 -7.08
C ASN A 78 3.08 -16.34 -6.77
N GLY A 79 1.93 -15.71 -6.80
CA GLY A 79 1.75 -14.28 -6.52
C GLY A 79 1.56 -13.93 -5.05
N LEU A 80 1.35 -14.89 -4.15
CA LEU A 80 0.90 -14.65 -2.76
C LEU A 80 1.88 -13.79 -1.94
N ALA A 81 3.20 -13.92 -2.13
CA ALA A 81 4.18 -13.19 -1.36
C ALA A 81 4.02 -11.66 -1.53
N ASN A 82 3.91 -11.19 -2.77
CA ASN A 82 3.72 -9.77 -3.04
C ASN A 82 2.27 -9.29 -2.80
N LEU A 83 1.28 -10.17 -2.96
CA LEU A 83 -0.09 -9.87 -2.50
C LEU A 83 -0.13 -9.70 -0.97
N HIS A 84 0.66 -10.46 -0.21
CA HIS A 84 0.79 -10.22 1.23
C HIS A 84 1.38 -8.83 1.53
N ASN A 85 2.43 -8.40 0.82
CA ASN A 85 2.98 -7.06 0.95
C ASN A 85 1.93 -5.99 0.61
N ALA A 86 1.22 -6.13 -0.51
CA ALA A 86 0.16 -5.21 -0.93
C ALA A 86 -1.00 -5.13 0.09
N ARG A 87 -1.42 -6.27 0.65
CA ARG A 87 -2.42 -6.30 1.74
C ARG A 87 -1.97 -5.52 2.96
N ARG A 88 -0.71 -5.67 3.36
CA ARG A 88 -0.15 -4.93 4.51
C ARG A 88 -0.02 -3.44 4.22
N ALA A 89 0.20 -3.08 2.97
CA ALA A 89 0.27 -1.71 2.50
C ALA A 89 -1.10 -1.02 2.34
N GLY A 90 -2.21 -1.76 2.49
CA GLY A 90 -3.54 -1.20 2.20
C GLY A 90 -3.70 -0.79 0.73
N VAL A 91 -3.09 -1.53 -0.20
CA VAL A 91 -3.08 -1.16 -1.61
C VAL A 91 -4.37 -1.60 -2.30
N PRO A 92 -5.09 -0.69 -2.98
CA PRO A 92 -6.24 -1.07 -3.81
C PRO A 92 -5.76 -1.85 -5.04
N MET A 93 -6.30 -3.07 -5.23
CA MET A 93 -5.92 -3.94 -6.35
C MET A 93 -7.09 -4.83 -6.74
N VAL A 94 -7.28 -5.07 -8.03
CA VAL A 94 -8.24 -6.04 -8.56
C VAL A 94 -7.48 -7.25 -9.11
N VAL A 95 -7.51 -8.36 -8.40
CA VAL A 95 -6.88 -9.61 -8.81
C VAL A 95 -7.93 -10.47 -9.53
N ILE A 96 -7.65 -10.82 -10.78
CA ILE A 96 -8.48 -11.68 -11.60
C ILE A 96 -7.77 -13.01 -11.70
N VAL A 97 -8.40 -14.06 -11.19
CA VAL A 97 -7.87 -15.42 -11.24
C VAL A 97 -8.75 -16.24 -12.18
N GLY A 98 -8.18 -16.71 -13.30
CA GLY A 98 -8.90 -17.64 -14.16
C GLY A 98 -9.18 -18.94 -13.43
N ASP A 99 -10.23 -19.62 -13.85
CA ASP A 99 -10.57 -20.93 -13.30
C ASP A 99 -11.09 -21.86 -14.40
N HIS A 100 -11.16 -23.15 -14.10
CA HIS A 100 -11.82 -24.11 -14.96
C HIS A 100 -13.28 -23.69 -15.24
N ALA A 101 -13.83 -24.11 -16.38
CA ALA A 101 -15.24 -23.98 -16.64
C ALA A 101 -16.06 -24.61 -15.50
N THR A 102 -17.19 -24.00 -15.15
CA THR A 102 -18.00 -24.41 -13.98
C THR A 102 -18.38 -25.88 -13.99
N TYR A 103 -18.70 -26.42 -15.19
CA TYR A 103 -19.05 -27.83 -15.37
C TYR A 103 -17.83 -28.78 -15.31
N HIS A 104 -16.59 -28.25 -15.41
CA HIS A 104 -15.35 -29.04 -15.45
C HIS A 104 -14.75 -29.25 -14.06
N LYS A 105 -14.98 -28.38 -13.10
CA LYS A 105 -14.40 -28.45 -11.73
C LYS A 105 -14.57 -29.81 -11.04
N LYS A 106 -15.73 -30.46 -11.22
CA LYS A 106 -16.03 -31.75 -10.61
C LYS A 106 -15.13 -32.91 -11.03
N TYR A 107 -14.30 -32.72 -12.06
CA TYR A 107 -13.40 -33.77 -12.57
C TYR A 107 -12.00 -33.70 -11.98
N ASP A 108 -11.73 -32.76 -11.09
CA ASP A 108 -10.44 -32.61 -10.41
C ASP A 108 -9.26 -32.64 -11.39
N ALA A 109 -9.33 -31.78 -12.40
CA ALA A 109 -8.31 -31.67 -13.45
C ALA A 109 -6.96 -31.25 -12.85
N PRO A 110 -5.80 -31.53 -13.53
CA PRO A 110 -4.47 -31.34 -12.95
C PRO A 110 -4.16 -29.96 -12.35
N LEU A 111 -4.86 -28.90 -12.76
CA LEU A 111 -4.70 -27.53 -12.22
C LEU A 111 -5.85 -27.11 -11.30
N GLU A 112 -6.79 -28.02 -11.01
CA GLU A 112 -7.87 -27.72 -10.05
C GLU A 112 -7.28 -27.45 -8.66
N SER A 113 -7.83 -26.46 -7.98
CA SER A 113 -7.40 -26.09 -6.65
C SER A 113 -8.45 -25.23 -5.95
N ASP A 114 -8.37 -25.13 -4.63
CA ASP A 114 -9.23 -24.26 -3.83
C ASP A 114 -8.76 -22.81 -3.93
N ILE A 115 -9.11 -22.16 -5.05
CA ILE A 115 -8.74 -20.77 -5.32
C ILE A 115 -9.39 -19.81 -4.30
N ASP A 116 -10.62 -20.13 -3.85
CA ASP A 116 -11.34 -19.31 -2.88
C ASP A 116 -10.59 -19.24 -1.55
N ALA A 117 -10.11 -20.38 -1.04
CA ALA A 117 -9.32 -20.44 0.18
C ALA A 117 -7.97 -19.70 0.02
N LEU A 118 -7.27 -19.90 -1.10
CA LEU A 118 -6.02 -19.20 -1.38
C LEU A 118 -6.23 -17.68 -1.43
N ALA A 119 -7.22 -17.20 -2.17
CA ALA A 119 -7.56 -15.78 -2.29
C ALA A 119 -7.94 -15.16 -0.95
N GLY A 120 -8.69 -15.88 -0.12
CA GLY A 120 -9.13 -15.43 1.21
C GLY A 120 -7.97 -15.13 2.18
N THR A 121 -6.76 -15.64 1.92
CA THR A 121 -5.59 -15.36 2.76
C THR A 121 -5.04 -13.93 2.58
N VAL A 122 -5.23 -13.32 1.41
CA VAL A 122 -4.66 -12.03 1.03
C VAL A 122 -5.69 -10.97 0.65
N SER A 123 -6.91 -11.38 0.28
CA SER A 123 -7.97 -10.48 -0.19
C SER A 123 -9.01 -10.24 0.87
N GLY A 124 -9.45 -8.99 1.01
CA GLY A 124 -10.57 -8.65 1.89
C GLY A 124 -11.94 -8.84 1.23
N TRP A 125 -11.96 -8.97 -0.11
CA TRP A 125 -13.15 -9.27 -0.88
C TRP A 125 -12.81 -10.37 -1.91
N VAL A 126 -13.61 -11.44 -1.94
CA VAL A 126 -13.45 -12.55 -2.88
C VAL A 126 -14.81 -12.89 -3.47
N ARG A 127 -14.89 -13.02 -4.77
CA ARG A 127 -16.10 -13.50 -5.46
C ARG A 127 -15.74 -14.38 -6.65
N ARG A 128 -16.45 -15.50 -6.76
CA ARG A 128 -16.48 -16.33 -7.95
C ARG A 128 -17.68 -15.93 -8.80
N THR A 129 -17.46 -15.52 -10.04
CA THR A 129 -18.57 -15.18 -10.94
C THR A 129 -19.29 -16.44 -11.42
N GLY A 130 -20.59 -16.37 -11.58
CA GLY A 130 -21.39 -17.55 -11.92
C GLY A 130 -21.64 -17.73 -13.43
N ALA A 131 -21.72 -16.63 -14.18
CA ALA A 131 -22.06 -16.61 -15.60
C ALA A 131 -21.62 -15.31 -16.28
N ALA A 132 -21.62 -15.28 -17.61
CA ALA A 132 -21.14 -14.13 -18.39
C ALA A 132 -21.89 -12.82 -18.10
N ASP A 133 -23.18 -12.87 -17.87
CA ASP A 133 -24.05 -11.72 -17.57
C ASP A 133 -23.78 -11.10 -16.19
N HIS A 134 -23.18 -11.84 -15.26
CA HIS A 134 -22.79 -11.35 -13.95
C HIS A 134 -21.40 -10.68 -13.92
N VAL A 135 -20.53 -10.99 -14.90
CA VAL A 135 -19.10 -10.59 -14.88
C VAL A 135 -18.93 -9.09 -14.70
N GLY A 136 -19.67 -8.26 -15.41
CA GLY A 136 -19.55 -6.81 -15.30
C GLY A 136 -19.95 -6.27 -13.91
N ALA A 137 -21.07 -6.76 -13.35
CA ALA A 137 -21.51 -6.36 -12.02
C ALA A 137 -20.54 -6.80 -10.93
N ASP A 138 -19.99 -8.01 -11.04
CA ASP A 138 -18.98 -8.53 -10.11
C ASP A 138 -17.67 -7.74 -10.21
N ALA A 139 -17.24 -7.36 -11.42
CA ALA A 139 -16.08 -6.50 -11.62
C ALA A 139 -16.27 -5.11 -11.00
N ALA A 140 -17.44 -4.49 -11.21
CA ALA A 140 -17.76 -3.20 -10.59
C ALA A 140 -17.75 -3.25 -9.07
N ALA A 141 -18.26 -4.34 -8.49
CA ALA A 141 -18.22 -4.58 -7.04
C ALA A 141 -16.77 -4.78 -6.54
N ALA A 142 -15.92 -5.51 -7.29
CA ALA A 142 -14.52 -5.70 -6.94
C ALA A 142 -13.75 -4.37 -6.93
N ILE A 143 -13.94 -3.53 -7.94
CA ILE A 143 -13.33 -2.20 -8.00
C ILE A 143 -13.79 -1.34 -6.81
N ALA A 144 -15.08 -1.27 -6.56
CA ALA A 144 -15.63 -0.50 -5.45
C ALA A 144 -15.07 -0.95 -4.11
N ALA A 145 -15.02 -2.27 -3.85
CA ALA A 145 -14.47 -2.83 -2.62
C ALA A 145 -12.96 -2.53 -2.48
N SER A 146 -12.19 -2.61 -3.58
CA SER A 146 -10.75 -2.32 -3.53
C SER A 146 -10.46 -0.87 -3.14
N ILE A 147 -11.20 0.08 -3.69
CA ILE A 147 -10.99 1.52 -3.47
C ILE A 147 -11.48 1.94 -2.09
N VAL A 148 -12.71 1.54 -1.73
CA VAL A 148 -13.36 2.00 -0.47
C VAL A 148 -12.64 1.47 0.75
N ASP A 149 -12.29 0.17 0.73
CA ASP A 149 -11.72 -0.50 1.89
C ASP A 149 -10.18 -0.55 1.83
N GLN A 150 -9.56 0.07 0.81
CA GLN A 150 -8.10 0.07 0.60
C GLN A 150 -7.53 -1.34 0.72
N GLN A 151 -8.00 -2.23 -0.16
CA GLN A 151 -7.72 -3.66 -0.07
C GLN A 151 -7.54 -4.33 -1.43
N ILE A 152 -7.06 -5.56 -1.40
CA ILE A 152 -7.08 -6.46 -2.55
C ILE A 152 -8.49 -7.05 -2.68
N SER A 153 -9.06 -6.95 -3.88
CA SER A 153 -10.31 -7.63 -4.27
C SER A 153 -9.99 -8.70 -5.30
N THR A 154 -10.36 -9.95 -5.05
CA THR A 154 -10.15 -11.06 -5.98
C THR A 154 -11.45 -11.48 -6.64
N LEU A 155 -11.48 -11.41 -7.97
CA LEU A 155 -12.53 -11.94 -8.83
C LEU A 155 -12.05 -13.26 -9.46
N ILE A 156 -12.69 -14.36 -9.11
CA ILE A 156 -12.43 -15.68 -9.71
C ILE A 156 -13.33 -15.78 -10.94
N LEU A 157 -12.69 -15.96 -12.11
CA LEU A 157 -13.34 -15.92 -13.42
C LEU A 157 -13.32 -17.32 -14.07
N PRO A 158 -14.40 -18.12 -13.97
CA PRO A 158 -14.49 -19.38 -14.69
C PRO A 158 -14.40 -19.18 -16.21
N ALA A 159 -13.77 -20.11 -16.90
CA ALA A 159 -13.51 -20.04 -18.34
C ALA A 159 -14.82 -19.90 -19.14
N ASP A 160 -15.87 -20.62 -18.77
CA ASP A 160 -17.19 -20.52 -19.42
C ASP A 160 -17.88 -19.17 -19.17
N ALA A 161 -17.74 -18.55 -18.01
CA ALA A 161 -18.18 -17.19 -17.79
C ALA A 161 -17.41 -16.18 -18.63
N SER A 162 -16.12 -16.45 -18.90
CA SER A 162 -15.26 -15.59 -19.71
C SER A 162 -15.61 -15.64 -21.20
N TRP A 163 -15.80 -16.83 -21.77
CA TRP A 163 -16.00 -16.98 -23.21
C TRP A 163 -17.45 -16.86 -23.69
N SER A 164 -18.44 -17.09 -22.80
CA SER A 164 -19.86 -17.09 -23.20
C SER A 164 -20.37 -15.69 -23.53
N ASP A 165 -21.27 -15.62 -24.49
CA ASP A 165 -21.99 -14.39 -24.81
C ASP A 165 -22.96 -13.98 -23.69
N GLY A 166 -23.39 -12.73 -23.72
CA GLY A 166 -24.35 -12.16 -22.74
C GLY A 166 -23.66 -11.25 -21.69
N GLY A 167 -22.34 -11.07 -21.77
CA GLY A 167 -21.64 -10.14 -20.91
C GLY A 167 -22.11 -8.70 -21.11
N VAL A 168 -22.37 -7.99 -20.00
CA VAL A 168 -22.81 -6.59 -19.97
C VAL A 168 -21.86 -5.81 -19.06
N PRO A 169 -21.20 -4.75 -19.56
CA PRO A 169 -20.41 -3.86 -18.70
C PRO A 169 -21.30 -3.20 -17.65
N ALA A 170 -20.72 -2.94 -16.47
CA ALA A 170 -21.42 -2.29 -15.37
C ALA A 170 -20.69 -1.03 -14.92
N THR A 171 -21.47 -0.06 -14.43
CA THR A 171 -20.90 1.15 -13.80
C THR A 171 -20.49 0.86 -12.39
N VAL A 172 -19.30 1.30 -12.02
CA VAL A 172 -18.81 1.20 -10.63
C VAL A 172 -19.65 2.11 -9.75
N PRO A 173 -20.25 1.59 -8.65
CA PRO A 173 -20.99 2.43 -7.73
C PRO A 173 -20.07 3.50 -7.13
N VAL A 174 -20.44 4.76 -7.33
CA VAL A 174 -19.78 5.85 -6.61
C VAL A 174 -20.21 5.73 -5.15
N ARG A 175 -19.34 5.23 -4.28
CA ARG A 175 -19.53 5.43 -2.85
C ARG A 175 -18.96 6.80 -2.53
N GLU A 176 -19.76 7.62 -1.87
CA GLU A 176 -19.23 8.84 -1.26
C GLU A 176 -18.02 8.42 -0.41
N ALA A 177 -16.87 9.06 -0.67
CA ALA A 177 -15.73 8.90 0.21
C ALA A 177 -16.26 9.21 1.62
N ILE A 178 -16.07 8.28 2.55
CA ILE A 178 -16.35 8.58 3.95
C ILE A 178 -15.46 9.78 4.24
N VAL A 179 -16.09 10.96 4.37
CA VAL A 179 -15.38 12.17 4.78
C VAL A 179 -14.68 11.78 6.07
N ALA A 180 -13.38 11.73 6.00
CA ALA A 180 -12.57 11.27 7.12
C ALA A 180 -13.00 12.02 8.35
N GLY A 181 -13.38 11.29 9.37
CA GLY A 181 -13.88 11.87 10.60
C GLY A 181 -12.88 12.86 11.16
N THR A 182 -13.20 14.13 11.07
CA THR A 182 -12.57 15.16 11.87
C THR A 182 -13.07 15.10 13.32
N GLU A 183 -13.92 14.14 13.61
CA GLU A 183 -14.54 13.93 14.93
C GLU A 183 -13.51 13.73 16.05
N ASN A 184 -12.36 13.17 15.74
CA ASN A 184 -11.28 12.97 16.71
C ASN A 184 -10.28 14.14 16.78
N VAL A 185 -10.42 15.15 15.94
CA VAL A 185 -9.48 16.30 15.91
C VAL A 185 -9.56 17.08 17.23
N GLY A 186 -10.75 17.43 17.72
CA GLY A 186 -10.93 18.12 19.00
C GLY A 186 -10.35 17.36 20.19
N PRO A 187 -10.75 16.10 20.42
CA PRO A 187 -10.18 15.28 21.50
C PRO A 187 -8.65 15.13 21.44
N VAL A 188 -8.09 14.96 20.27
CA VAL A 188 -6.61 14.87 20.10
C VAL A 188 -5.95 16.24 20.31
N ALA A 189 -6.60 17.34 19.89
CA ALA A 189 -6.12 18.68 20.18
C ALA A 189 -6.03 18.95 21.68
N ASP A 190 -7.01 18.51 22.46
CA ASP A 190 -7.00 18.65 23.92
C ASP A 190 -5.88 17.87 24.57
N VAL A 191 -5.60 16.64 24.08
CA VAL A 191 -4.44 15.84 24.50
C VAL A 191 -3.13 16.61 24.23
N LEU A 192 -2.95 17.16 23.05
CA LEU A 192 -1.73 17.89 22.68
C LEU A 192 -1.58 19.22 23.45
N ARG A 193 -2.69 19.86 23.86
CA ARG A 193 -2.68 21.05 24.71
C ARG A 193 -2.37 20.76 26.17
N SER A 194 -2.51 19.51 26.62
CA SER A 194 -2.22 19.13 28.03
C SER A 194 -0.75 19.35 28.39
N GLY A 195 0.14 19.33 27.41
CA GLY A 195 1.58 19.39 27.61
C GLY A 195 2.19 18.09 28.12
N GLU A 196 1.39 17.03 28.27
CA GLU A 196 1.90 15.71 28.63
C GLU A 196 2.69 15.07 27.47
N PRO A 197 3.70 14.23 27.77
CA PRO A 197 4.54 13.60 26.74
C PRO A 197 3.71 12.85 25.69
N THR A 198 3.61 13.42 24.50
CA THR A 198 2.82 12.87 23.40
C THR A 198 3.69 12.48 22.22
N MET A 199 3.38 11.33 21.62
CA MET A 199 3.99 10.83 20.38
C MET A 199 2.93 10.75 19.28
N LEU A 200 3.21 11.34 18.11
CA LEU A 200 2.44 11.11 16.89
C LEU A 200 3.09 9.95 16.13
N LEU A 201 2.36 8.88 15.86
CA LEU A 201 2.78 7.80 14.97
C LEU A 201 1.94 7.90 13.69
N ILE A 202 2.61 8.25 12.59
CA ILE A 202 1.94 8.49 11.31
C ILE A 202 2.20 7.34 10.32
N GLY A 203 1.21 7.07 9.47
CA GLY A 203 1.24 6.05 8.42
C GLY A 203 0.30 6.41 7.28
N GLY A 204 0.08 5.48 6.37
CA GLY A 204 -0.83 5.68 5.25
C GLY A 204 -0.51 6.92 4.43
N ASP A 205 -1.53 7.72 4.09
CA ASP A 205 -1.39 8.96 3.32
C ASP A 205 -0.69 10.09 4.09
N ALA A 206 -0.61 10.02 5.43
CA ALA A 206 0.12 10.98 6.26
C ALA A 206 1.64 10.97 6.02
N THR A 207 2.19 9.94 5.41
CA THR A 207 3.61 9.86 5.05
C THR A 207 3.96 10.55 3.71
N ARG A 208 2.99 11.27 3.14
CA ARG A 208 3.17 12.16 1.98
C ARG A 208 3.31 13.61 2.43
N GLU A 209 3.81 14.47 1.55
CA GLU A 209 4.16 15.85 1.88
C GLU A 209 3.08 16.61 2.66
N PRO A 210 1.78 16.61 2.31
CA PRO A 210 0.77 17.32 3.10
C PRO A 210 0.68 16.84 4.55
N GLY A 211 0.66 15.53 4.77
CA GLY A 211 0.60 14.92 6.10
C GLY A 211 1.89 15.13 6.89
N LEU A 212 3.07 14.99 6.25
CA LEU A 212 4.37 15.26 6.85
C LEU A 212 4.47 16.73 7.29
N ALA A 213 4.04 17.67 6.45
CA ALA A 213 4.06 19.09 6.78
C ALA A 213 3.13 19.41 7.96
N ALA A 214 1.94 18.82 7.99
CA ALA A 214 1.00 19.00 9.08
C ALA A 214 1.53 18.41 10.41
N ALA A 215 2.05 17.18 10.39
CA ALA A 215 2.62 16.53 11.57
C ALA A 215 3.84 17.30 12.11
N ALA A 216 4.74 17.77 11.23
CA ALA A 216 5.89 18.58 11.62
C ALA A 216 5.50 19.91 12.25
N ARG A 217 4.46 20.59 11.73
CA ARG A 217 3.91 21.82 12.32
C ARG A 217 3.35 21.58 13.71
N ILE A 218 2.57 20.51 13.89
CA ILE A 218 2.01 20.11 15.19
C ILE A 218 3.16 19.86 16.17
N ALA A 219 4.13 19.03 15.80
CA ALA A 219 5.28 18.72 16.63
C ALA A 219 6.06 19.97 17.05
N GLN A 220 6.30 20.88 16.10
CA GLN A 220 6.99 22.15 16.36
C GLN A 220 6.21 23.08 17.31
N ALA A 221 4.89 23.11 17.22
CA ALA A 221 4.06 23.99 18.04
C ALA A 221 3.79 23.43 19.44
N THR A 222 3.66 22.11 19.59
CA THR A 222 3.25 21.47 20.83
C THR A 222 4.38 20.79 21.60
N GLY A 223 5.54 20.60 20.99
CA GLY A 223 6.64 19.80 21.55
C GLY A 223 6.40 18.29 21.49
N ALA A 224 5.33 17.81 20.85
CA ALA A 224 5.10 16.40 20.64
C ALA A 224 6.21 15.78 19.79
N ARG A 225 6.64 14.57 20.13
CA ARG A 225 7.52 13.78 19.28
C ARG A 225 6.72 13.16 18.15
N TRP A 226 7.36 12.80 17.04
CA TRP A 226 6.69 12.15 15.94
C TRP A 226 7.58 11.15 15.22
N LEU A 227 6.97 10.05 14.78
CA LEU A 227 7.59 8.96 14.02
C LEU A 227 6.63 8.56 12.91
N CYS A 228 7.13 7.96 11.84
CA CYS A 228 6.30 7.16 10.96
C CYS A 228 6.47 5.67 11.27
N GLU A 229 5.54 4.86 10.77
CA GLU A 229 5.60 3.40 10.93
C GLU A 229 6.90 2.82 10.35
N THR A 230 7.30 1.65 10.82
CA THR A 230 8.56 0.97 10.44
C THR A 230 8.65 0.74 8.93
N PHE A 231 7.54 0.35 8.30
CA PHE A 231 7.44 0.03 6.88
C PHE A 231 6.33 0.86 6.21
N PRO A 232 6.55 2.16 5.97
CA PRO A 232 5.55 3.01 5.33
C PRO A 232 5.28 2.54 3.90
N THR A 233 4.00 2.58 3.51
CA THR A 233 3.56 2.20 2.15
C THR A 233 4.24 3.05 1.08
N ARG A 234 4.29 4.36 1.30
CA ARG A 234 4.96 5.34 0.45
C ARG A 234 5.38 6.53 1.31
N LEU A 235 6.66 6.74 1.47
CA LEU A 235 7.21 7.88 2.21
C LEU A 235 7.81 8.88 1.22
N GLN A 236 7.30 10.10 1.21
CA GLN A 236 7.94 11.21 0.52
C GLN A 236 9.05 11.78 1.39
N ARG A 237 10.21 12.04 0.79
CA ARG A 237 11.38 12.52 1.51
C ARG A 237 12.37 13.25 0.61
N GLY A 238 13.38 13.85 1.22
CA GLY A 238 14.42 14.60 0.53
C GLY A 238 14.37 16.10 0.82
N ALA A 239 15.17 16.87 0.10
CA ALA A 239 15.27 18.30 0.27
C ALA A 239 13.91 19.00 0.12
N GLY A 240 13.60 19.90 1.05
CA GLY A 240 12.33 20.65 1.05
C GLY A 240 11.16 19.91 1.70
N ILE A 241 11.31 18.64 2.09
CA ILE A 241 10.28 17.82 2.74
C ILE A 241 10.64 17.67 4.22
N PRO A 242 9.67 17.72 5.17
CA PRO A 242 9.93 17.43 6.57
C PRO A 242 10.49 16.03 6.76
N ALA A 243 11.61 15.92 7.47
CA ALA A 243 12.24 14.64 7.76
C ALA A 243 11.56 13.98 8.96
N VAL A 244 11.08 12.75 8.78
CA VAL A 244 10.52 11.92 9.85
C VAL A 244 11.38 10.69 10.08
N GLU A 245 11.59 10.34 11.33
CA GLU A 245 12.24 9.10 11.73
C GLU A 245 11.21 7.95 11.68
N ARG A 246 11.66 6.77 11.27
CA ARG A 246 10.82 5.56 11.31
C ARG A 246 10.86 4.92 12.68
N LEU A 247 9.73 4.36 13.14
CA LEU A 247 9.74 3.45 14.27
C LEU A 247 10.70 2.30 13.99
N ALA A 248 11.57 2.00 14.93
CA ALA A 248 12.62 1.02 14.74
C ALA A 248 12.06 -0.40 14.54
N TYR A 249 12.80 -1.20 13.76
CA TYR A 249 12.44 -2.60 13.51
C TYR A 249 12.65 -3.49 14.75
N PHE A 250 13.75 -3.31 15.48
CA PHE A 250 14.04 -4.08 16.68
C PHE A 250 13.24 -3.55 17.86
N ALA A 251 12.58 -4.46 18.60
CA ALA A 251 11.70 -4.12 19.70
C ALA A 251 12.36 -3.23 20.76
N GLU A 252 13.62 -3.50 21.12
CA GLU A 252 14.36 -2.72 22.10
C GLU A 252 14.54 -1.26 21.67
N ALA A 253 14.87 -1.04 20.41
CA ALA A 253 15.03 0.31 19.87
C ALA A 253 13.68 1.02 19.75
N ALA A 254 12.62 0.32 19.33
CA ALA A 254 11.27 0.87 19.27
C ALA A 254 10.73 1.23 20.67
N MET A 255 10.96 0.37 21.66
CA MET A 255 10.63 0.67 23.08
C MET A 255 11.36 1.90 23.58
N ALA A 256 12.65 2.05 23.25
CA ALA A 256 13.41 3.24 23.62
C ALA A 256 12.89 4.51 22.94
N GLN A 257 12.44 4.42 21.68
CA GLN A 257 11.80 5.56 20.99
C GLN A 257 10.45 5.93 21.64
N LEU A 258 9.70 4.97 22.17
CA LEU A 258 8.39 5.19 22.80
C LEU A 258 8.47 5.48 24.30
N ASP A 259 9.66 5.34 24.91
CA ASP A 259 9.83 5.52 26.33
C ASP A 259 9.39 6.91 26.81
N GLY A 260 8.72 6.94 27.98
CA GLY A 260 8.17 8.14 28.59
C GLY A 260 6.94 8.72 27.89
N THR A 261 6.41 8.09 26.82
CA THR A 261 5.19 8.52 26.13
C THR A 261 3.96 8.24 27.01
N LYS A 262 3.15 9.28 27.28
CA LYS A 262 1.87 9.18 27.99
C LYS A 262 0.69 9.08 27.04
N HIS A 263 0.80 9.68 25.87
CA HIS A 263 -0.22 9.67 24.83
C HIS A 263 0.39 9.29 23.50
N LEU A 264 -0.11 8.21 22.89
CA LEU A 264 0.25 7.79 21.53
C LEU A 264 -0.91 8.11 20.58
N VAL A 265 -0.71 9.05 19.67
CA VAL A 265 -1.71 9.43 18.66
C VAL A 265 -1.39 8.71 17.35
N LEU A 266 -2.32 7.87 16.91
CA LEU A 266 -2.23 7.13 15.64
C LEU A 266 -2.93 7.92 14.54
N ALA A 267 -2.20 8.27 13.48
CA ALA A 267 -2.71 8.93 12.29
C ALA A 267 -2.34 8.09 11.06
N GLY A 268 -3.25 7.26 10.58
CA GLY A 268 -3.00 6.35 9.47
C GLY A 268 -2.10 5.16 9.79
N ALA A 269 -1.61 5.04 11.02
CA ALA A 269 -0.75 3.97 11.50
C ALA A 269 -1.52 3.01 12.42
N LYS A 270 -1.01 1.80 12.57
CA LYS A 270 -1.50 0.83 13.56
C LYS A 270 -0.70 0.95 14.85
N SER A 271 -1.30 0.47 15.96
CA SER A 271 -0.57 0.35 17.23
C SER A 271 0.69 -0.49 17.05
N PRO A 272 1.85 -0.04 17.58
CA PRO A 272 3.13 -0.69 17.36
C PRO A 272 3.23 -2.03 18.08
N VAL A 273 3.66 -3.06 17.35
CA VAL A 273 3.91 -4.41 17.86
C VAL A 273 5.30 -4.89 17.47
N SER A 274 5.88 -5.78 18.24
CA SER A 274 7.12 -6.45 17.88
C SER A 274 6.95 -7.21 16.57
N PHE A 275 7.96 -7.17 15.69
CA PHE A 275 7.92 -7.91 14.44
C PHE A 275 7.89 -9.43 14.69
N PHE A 276 8.66 -9.89 15.65
CA PHE A 276 8.66 -11.27 16.14
C PHE A 276 8.48 -11.30 17.65
N ALA A 277 7.89 -12.37 18.16
CA ALA A 277 7.89 -12.67 19.58
C ALA A 277 9.26 -13.25 20.01
N TYR A 278 9.80 -12.71 21.09
CA TYR A 278 11.05 -13.20 21.69
C TYR A 278 10.83 -13.50 23.17
N PRO A 279 11.52 -14.52 23.74
CA PRO A 279 11.43 -14.82 25.16
C PRO A 279 11.75 -13.60 26.02
N GLY A 280 10.86 -13.26 26.96
CA GLY A 280 11.06 -12.13 27.87
C GLY A 280 10.91 -10.73 27.26
N LYS A 281 10.44 -10.63 26.02
CA LYS A 281 10.17 -9.35 25.34
C LYS A 281 8.64 -9.17 25.15
N PRO A 282 8.14 -7.93 25.27
CA PRO A 282 6.73 -7.67 25.01
C PRO A 282 6.42 -7.77 23.50
N SER A 283 5.21 -8.25 23.17
CA SER A 283 4.69 -8.19 21.80
C SER A 283 4.02 -6.85 21.51
N ASP A 284 3.36 -6.25 22.50
CA ASP A 284 2.86 -4.88 22.44
C ASP A 284 3.99 -3.92 22.85
N LEU A 285 4.30 -2.94 22.02
CA LEU A 285 5.37 -1.98 22.26
C LEU A 285 4.87 -0.66 22.88
N VAL A 286 3.56 -0.51 23.04
CA VAL A 286 2.99 0.66 23.72
C VAL A 286 3.34 0.58 25.21
N PRO A 287 3.89 1.66 25.83
CA PRO A 287 4.13 1.68 27.28
C PRO A 287 2.84 1.42 28.06
N THR A 288 2.93 0.68 29.16
CA THR A 288 1.76 0.22 29.96
C THR A 288 0.93 1.36 30.53
N ASP A 289 1.52 2.53 30.74
CA ASP A 289 0.88 3.74 31.27
C ASP A 289 0.59 4.79 30.16
N CYS A 290 0.64 4.37 28.90
CA CYS A 290 0.35 5.19 27.73
C CYS A 290 -1.09 4.98 27.22
N THR A 291 -1.81 6.07 27.01
CA THR A 291 -3.12 6.05 26.38
C THR A 291 -2.99 6.19 24.87
N VAL A 292 -3.64 5.28 24.12
CA VAL A 292 -3.65 5.31 22.67
C VAL A 292 -4.88 6.06 22.17
N HIS A 293 -4.67 7.00 21.26
CA HIS A 293 -5.70 7.78 20.60
C HIS A 293 -5.64 7.55 19.08
N THR A 294 -6.76 7.32 18.44
CA THR A 294 -6.82 7.24 16.97
C THR A 294 -7.32 8.57 16.42
N LEU A 295 -6.49 9.28 15.67
CA LEU A 295 -6.88 10.51 15.00
C LEU A 295 -7.68 10.19 13.73
N ALA A 296 -7.14 9.35 12.86
CA ALA A 296 -7.75 9.00 11.57
C ALA A 296 -7.24 7.67 11.01
N GLY A 297 -7.99 7.12 10.06
CA GLY A 297 -7.64 5.91 9.32
C GLY A 297 -6.56 6.15 8.24
N PHE A 298 -6.23 5.08 7.51
CA PHE A 298 -5.11 4.99 6.58
C PHE A 298 -5.16 6.01 5.41
N SER A 299 -6.34 6.27 4.86
CA SER A 299 -6.54 7.15 3.69
C SER A 299 -7.09 8.53 4.02
N SER A 300 -7.07 8.91 5.30
CA SER A 300 -7.67 10.14 5.79
C SER A 300 -6.81 10.85 6.83
N ALA A 301 -5.63 10.33 7.08
CA ALA A 301 -4.75 10.83 8.13
C ALA A 301 -4.12 12.18 7.73
N ALA A 302 -3.82 12.40 6.47
CA ALA A 302 -3.27 13.66 5.99
C ALA A 302 -4.25 14.82 6.18
N ASP A 303 -5.53 14.62 5.87
CA ASP A 303 -6.58 15.63 6.04
C ASP A 303 -6.84 15.91 7.52
N ALA A 304 -6.93 14.88 8.35
CA ALA A 304 -7.12 15.02 9.79
C ALA A 304 -5.94 15.73 10.47
N LEU A 305 -4.70 15.40 10.10
CA LEU A 305 -3.51 16.12 10.56
C LEU A 305 -3.49 17.56 10.10
N THR A 306 -3.94 17.84 8.88
CA THR A 306 -4.04 19.20 8.35
C THR A 306 -5.04 20.02 9.14
N ALA A 307 -6.22 19.47 9.44
CA ALA A 307 -7.22 20.11 10.29
C ALA A 307 -6.66 20.37 11.71
N LEU A 308 -6.01 19.37 12.29
CA LEU A 308 -5.37 19.48 13.61
C LEU A 308 -4.25 20.55 13.63
N ALA A 309 -3.44 20.62 12.56
CA ALA A 309 -2.40 21.65 12.43
C ALA A 309 -2.96 23.05 12.25
N HIS A 310 -4.12 23.21 11.62
CA HIS A 310 -4.81 24.51 11.54
C HIS A 310 -5.27 24.97 12.92
N GLU A 311 -5.70 24.04 13.77
CA GLU A 311 -6.19 24.36 15.11
C GLU A 311 -5.06 24.65 16.11
N LEU A 312 -3.97 23.84 16.08
CA LEU A 312 -2.90 23.91 17.10
C LEU A 312 -1.68 24.73 16.70
N ALA A 313 -1.42 24.82 15.39
CA ALA A 313 -0.20 25.41 14.85
C ALA A 313 -0.46 26.47 13.77
N PRO A 314 -1.38 27.44 14.00
CA PRO A 314 -1.64 28.50 13.03
C PRO A 314 -0.36 29.33 12.82
N GLY A 315 0.07 29.49 11.56
CA GLY A 315 1.27 30.24 11.22
C GLY A 315 2.61 29.57 11.51
N THR A 316 2.62 28.36 12.10
CA THR A 316 3.85 27.59 12.31
C THR A 316 4.35 27.04 10.98
N VAL A 317 5.63 27.20 10.70
CA VAL A 317 6.31 26.65 9.51
C VAL A 317 6.93 25.30 9.86
N ALA A 318 6.67 24.30 9.04
CA ALA A 318 7.28 22.98 9.20
C ALA A 318 8.81 23.06 8.92
N PRO A 319 9.66 22.52 9.79
CA PRO A 319 11.06 22.35 9.46
C PRO A 319 11.21 21.34 8.32
N VAL A 320 12.07 21.64 7.35
CA VAL A 320 12.30 20.78 6.17
C VAL A 320 13.77 20.39 6.06
N ALA A 321 14.03 19.26 5.40
CA ALA A 321 15.37 18.79 5.14
C ALA A 321 16.12 19.78 4.22
N ALA A 322 17.33 20.13 4.59
CA ALA A 322 18.21 20.96 3.76
C ALA A 322 18.74 20.17 2.57
N ALA A 323 18.88 20.81 1.41
CA ALA A 323 19.47 20.18 0.25
C ALA A 323 20.95 19.85 0.51
N SER A 324 21.33 18.61 0.28
CA SER A 324 22.72 18.16 0.40
C SER A 324 22.96 16.95 -0.52
N ARG A 325 24.12 16.94 -1.18
CA ARG A 325 24.59 15.78 -1.97
C ARG A 325 26.01 15.46 -1.60
N PRO A 326 26.33 14.20 -1.27
CA PRO A 326 27.71 13.79 -1.08
C PRO A 326 28.50 13.90 -2.40
N GLN A 327 29.82 13.97 -2.29
CA GLN A 327 30.66 13.76 -3.45
C GLN A 327 30.71 12.27 -3.79
N LEU A 328 30.98 11.95 -5.08
CA LEU A 328 31.16 10.56 -5.47
C LEU A 328 32.34 9.96 -4.72
N PRO A 329 32.14 8.88 -3.96
CA PRO A 329 33.20 8.24 -3.23
C PRO A 329 34.18 7.53 -4.16
N THR A 330 35.40 7.32 -3.68
CA THR A 330 36.44 6.54 -4.36
C THR A 330 36.85 5.36 -3.46
N GLY A 331 37.39 4.29 -4.06
CA GLY A 331 37.89 3.14 -3.33
C GLY A 331 36.95 1.93 -3.37
N ALA A 332 36.97 1.10 -2.33
CA ALA A 332 36.24 -0.16 -2.29
C ALA A 332 34.72 0.07 -2.16
N LEU A 333 33.93 -0.83 -2.81
CA LEU A 333 32.48 -0.85 -2.68
C LEU A 333 32.10 -1.40 -1.30
N THR A 334 31.38 -0.59 -0.54
CA THR A 334 30.76 -0.95 0.74
C THR A 334 29.31 -0.50 0.74
N ALA A 335 28.49 -0.92 1.70
CA ALA A 335 27.13 -0.41 1.85
C ALA A 335 27.09 1.13 1.99
N GLY A 336 28.08 1.70 2.73
CA GLY A 336 28.21 3.15 2.88
C GLY A 336 28.55 3.86 1.57
N SER A 337 29.60 3.41 0.86
CA SER A 337 29.99 4.03 -0.42
C SER A 337 28.91 3.84 -1.50
N ALA A 338 28.20 2.71 -1.52
CA ALA A 338 27.06 2.52 -2.40
C ALA A 338 25.93 3.53 -2.10
N ALA A 339 25.63 3.76 -0.82
CA ALA A 339 24.64 4.74 -0.40
C ALA A 339 25.03 6.17 -0.81
N GLU A 340 26.29 6.54 -0.70
CA GLU A 340 26.80 7.84 -1.15
C GLU A 340 26.71 8.01 -2.66
N VAL A 341 27.06 6.97 -3.45
CA VAL A 341 26.88 6.99 -4.92
C VAL A 341 25.43 7.20 -5.30
N ILE A 342 24.51 6.42 -4.70
CA ILE A 342 23.07 6.54 -4.96
C ILE A 342 22.62 7.96 -4.61
N SER A 343 22.95 8.48 -3.45
CA SER A 343 22.57 9.82 -3.03
C SER A 343 23.12 10.92 -3.95
N ALA A 344 24.39 10.79 -4.38
CA ALA A 344 25.02 11.76 -5.28
C ALA A 344 24.34 11.81 -6.66
N LEU A 345 23.83 10.67 -7.14
CA LEU A 345 23.26 10.50 -8.48
C LEU A 345 21.73 10.46 -8.52
N LEU A 346 21.05 10.42 -7.36
CA LEU A 346 19.59 10.31 -7.30
C LEU A 346 18.92 11.48 -8.04
N PRO A 347 18.12 11.22 -9.09
CA PRO A 347 17.42 12.29 -9.79
C PRO A 347 16.24 12.83 -8.99
N GLU A 348 15.74 14.00 -9.39
CA GLU A 348 14.47 14.51 -8.87
C GLU A 348 13.32 13.55 -9.20
N ARG A 349 12.38 13.41 -8.27
CA ARG A 349 11.18 12.57 -8.39
C ARG A 349 11.51 11.10 -8.65
N ALA A 350 12.66 10.63 -8.17
CA ALA A 350 12.98 9.21 -8.19
C ALA A 350 12.00 8.41 -7.34
N ILE A 351 11.79 7.15 -7.71
CA ILE A 351 11.10 6.16 -6.88
C ILE A 351 12.15 5.17 -6.39
N VAL A 352 12.38 5.14 -5.10
CA VAL A 352 13.28 4.17 -4.45
C VAL A 352 12.43 3.03 -3.91
N VAL A 353 12.71 1.81 -4.34
CA VAL A 353 12.10 0.59 -3.80
C VAL A 353 13.14 -0.09 -2.92
N ASP A 354 12.89 -0.11 -1.62
CA ASP A 354 13.83 -0.62 -0.62
C ASP A 354 13.45 -2.04 -0.19
N GLU A 355 14.18 -3.00 -0.69
CA GLU A 355 14.11 -4.42 -0.34
C GLU A 355 15.44 -4.93 0.25
N SER A 356 16.37 -4.04 0.54
CA SER A 356 17.75 -4.40 0.85
C SER A 356 17.99 -4.82 2.31
N ASN A 357 16.98 -4.78 3.17
CA ASN A 357 17.01 -5.17 4.60
C ASN A 357 18.13 -4.50 5.40
N THR A 358 19.36 -5.02 5.34
CA THR A 358 20.50 -4.54 6.14
C THR A 358 21.36 -3.51 5.43
N SER A 359 21.55 -3.61 4.12
CA SER A 359 22.44 -2.72 3.36
C SER A 359 21.82 -1.35 3.06
N SER A 360 20.51 -1.14 3.24
CA SER A 360 19.86 0.16 3.09
C SER A 360 20.01 1.11 4.28
N MET A 361 20.44 0.64 5.43
CA MET A 361 20.55 1.52 6.62
C MET A 361 21.35 2.80 6.35
N PRO A 362 22.55 2.78 5.75
CA PRO A 362 23.26 4.01 5.41
C PRO A 362 22.57 4.81 4.29
N LEU A 363 21.80 4.17 3.41
CA LEU A 363 21.12 4.82 2.30
C LEU A 363 20.05 5.81 2.77
N VAL A 364 19.30 5.46 3.82
CA VAL A 364 18.27 6.34 4.39
C VAL A 364 18.89 7.65 4.88
N GLN A 365 20.05 7.60 5.52
CA GLN A 365 20.76 8.80 6.00
C GLN A 365 21.40 9.57 4.84
N ALA A 366 22.07 8.89 3.93
CA ALA A 366 22.76 9.51 2.82
C ALA A 366 21.80 10.29 1.89
N THR A 367 20.57 9.81 1.71
CA THR A 367 19.58 10.44 0.83
C THR A 367 18.67 11.47 1.52
N ALA A 368 18.89 11.77 2.81
CA ALA A 368 18.04 12.71 3.55
C ALA A 368 17.97 14.12 2.91
N GLY A 369 19.09 14.60 2.35
CA GLY A 369 19.16 15.88 1.62
C GLY A 369 19.19 15.76 0.10
N ALA A 370 19.02 14.56 -0.45
CA ALA A 370 18.91 14.35 -1.90
C ALA A 370 17.64 15.04 -2.45
N PRO A 371 17.51 15.24 -3.77
CA PRO A 371 16.26 15.78 -4.34
C PRO A 371 15.02 15.03 -3.86
N ALA A 372 13.88 15.73 -3.81
CA ALA A 372 12.62 15.14 -3.41
C ALA A 372 12.31 13.84 -4.19
N HIS A 373 12.02 12.77 -3.46
CA HIS A 373 11.80 11.43 -4.01
C HIS A 373 10.80 10.64 -3.17
N ASP A 374 10.26 9.58 -3.76
CA ASP A 374 9.38 8.64 -3.09
C ASP A 374 10.17 7.39 -2.63
N TRP A 375 9.78 6.85 -1.49
CA TRP A 375 10.40 5.65 -0.90
C TRP A 375 9.32 4.61 -0.61
N LEU A 376 9.43 3.45 -1.24
CA LEU A 376 8.55 2.29 -1.05
C LEU A 376 9.28 1.23 -0.23
N THR A 377 8.58 0.59 0.70
CA THR A 377 9.16 -0.44 1.56
C THR A 377 8.44 -1.79 1.44
N LEU A 378 9.04 -2.83 1.99
CA LEU A 378 8.43 -4.17 2.14
C LEU A 378 7.44 -4.19 3.31
N THR A 379 6.25 -3.68 3.11
CA THR A 379 5.23 -3.49 4.15
C THR A 379 4.80 -4.78 4.85
N GLY A 380 4.86 -5.91 4.19
CA GLY A 380 4.56 -7.23 4.76
C GLY A 380 5.78 -8.06 5.13
N GLY A 381 6.99 -7.58 4.81
CA GLY A 381 8.24 -8.30 5.06
C GLY A 381 8.44 -9.54 4.20
N ALA A 382 7.59 -9.79 3.21
CA ALA A 382 7.79 -10.86 2.25
C ALA A 382 8.81 -10.41 1.19
N ILE A 383 9.95 -11.08 1.15
CA ILE A 383 11.01 -10.89 0.16
C ILE A 383 10.69 -11.76 -1.04
N GLY A 384 10.55 -11.14 -2.21
CA GLY A 384 10.16 -11.79 -3.46
C GLY A 384 11.30 -12.22 -4.34
#